data_d51156f72be79fcede9f9d72a8dceb87
#
_entry.id   d51156f72be79fcede9f9d72a8dceb87
#
_cell.length_a   1.000
_cell.length_b   1.000
_cell.length_c   1.000
_cell.angle_alpha   90.00
_cell.angle_beta   90.00
_cell.angle_gamma   90.00
#
_symmetry.space_group_name_H-M   'P 1'
#
loop_
_entity.id
_entity.type
_entity.pdbx_description
1 polymer ?
#
loop_
_entity_poly.entity_id
_entity_poly.type
_entity_poly.pdbx_seq_one_letter_code
_entity_poly.pdbx_strand_id
1 'polypeptide(L)'
;MLVQTDRLRVKLPAGVADGDRVRASLKDGSKREVAVVVRVRPHAFFERKGDDIHTVVPVTFSEAYLGAEVEIGTIHGPVRAKIPSGTQSGQRFRLRGKGVRNVRTGVHGDHYYTVQVTVPRVVSPAGREAARRVSELYVGAGDPRAGLPRALD
;
A
#
# COMPACT_ATOMS: atom_id res chain seq x y z
N MET A 1 15.61 3.05 -42.71
CA MET A 1 16.16 2.16 -41.67
C MET A 1 15.06 1.27 -41.16
N LEU A 2 15.19 -0.03 -41.31
CA LEU A 2 14.21 -1.00 -40.80
C LEU A 2 14.57 -1.30 -39.35
N VAL A 3 13.62 -1.06 -38.42
CA VAL A 3 13.76 -1.46 -37.01
C VAL A 3 13.09 -2.82 -36.85
N GLN A 4 13.89 -3.82 -36.54
CA GLN A 4 13.39 -5.15 -36.23
C GLN A 4 13.18 -5.25 -34.73
N THR A 5 11.95 -5.59 -34.31
CA THR A 5 11.62 -5.81 -32.92
C THR A 5 11.39 -7.29 -32.68
N ASP A 6 12.27 -7.91 -31.90
CA ASP A 6 12.13 -9.29 -31.48
C ASP A 6 11.58 -9.38 -30.06
N ARG A 7 10.69 -10.35 -29.84
CA ARG A 7 10.20 -10.67 -28.47
C ARG A 7 11.00 -11.85 -27.95
N LEU A 8 11.67 -11.62 -26.83
CA LEU A 8 12.47 -12.64 -26.15
C LEU A 8 11.82 -12.96 -24.79
N ARG A 9 11.85 -14.24 -24.43
CA ARG A 9 11.49 -14.67 -23.09
C ARG A 9 12.75 -14.79 -22.24
N VAL A 10 12.76 -14.09 -21.10
CA VAL A 10 13.86 -14.10 -20.15
C VAL A 10 13.33 -14.45 -18.79
N LYS A 11 14.15 -15.17 -18.01
CA LYS A 11 13.85 -15.46 -16.60
C LYS A 11 14.50 -14.40 -15.72
N LEU A 12 13.69 -13.66 -14.98
CA LEU A 12 14.16 -12.66 -14.03
C LEU A 12 14.13 -13.21 -12.60
N PRO A 13 15.11 -12.84 -11.76
CA PRO A 13 15.06 -13.17 -10.34
C PRO A 13 13.88 -12.48 -9.68
N ALA A 14 13.27 -13.16 -8.69
CA ALA A 14 12.24 -12.54 -7.87
C ALA A 14 12.81 -11.36 -7.09
N GLY A 15 12.01 -10.29 -6.94
CA GLY A 15 12.41 -9.13 -6.15
C GLY A 15 13.22 -8.08 -6.93
N VAL A 16 13.37 -8.20 -8.26
CA VAL A 16 14.04 -7.15 -9.06
C VAL A 16 13.28 -5.83 -8.93
N ALA A 17 14.05 -4.74 -8.85
CA ALA A 17 13.53 -3.38 -8.77
C ALA A 17 13.59 -2.68 -10.13
N ASP A 18 12.79 -1.62 -10.26
CA ASP A 18 12.84 -0.75 -11.45
C ASP A 18 14.24 -0.16 -11.62
N GLY A 19 14.76 -0.25 -12.81
CA GLY A 19 16.09 0.21 -13.14
C GLY A 19 17.22 -0.79 -12.86
N ASP A 20 16.93 -1.93 -12.25
CA ASP A 20 17.93 -2.98 -12.05
C ASP A 20 18.44 -3.50 -13.38
N ARG A 21 19.75 -3.76 -13.44
CA ARG A 21 20.39 -4.42 -14.56
C ARG A 21 20.66 -5.86 -14.19
N VAL A 22 20.09 -6.77 -14.95
CA VAL A 22 20.25 -8.20 -14.72
C VAL A 22 20.72 -8.89 -15.98
N ARG A 23 21.52 -9.95 -15.84
CA ARG A 23 21.82 -10.88 -16.93
C ARG A 23 20.78 -11.99 -16.89
N ALA A 24 20.14 -12.19 -18.01
CA ALA A 24 19.10 -13.19 -18.15
C ALA A 24 19.42 -14.15 -19.26
N SER A 25 19.19 -15.43 -19.02
CA SER A 25 19.33 -16.47 -20.03
C SER A 25 18.15 -16.49 -20.97
N LEU A 26 18.41 -16.67 -22.25
CA LEU A 26 17.36 -16.82 -23.24
C LEU A 26 16.70 -18.21 -23.10
N LYS A 27 15.36 -18.25 -23.16
CA LYS A 27 14.59 -19.50 -23.14
C LYS A 27 14.40 -20.11 -24.51
N ASP A 28 15.38 -19.95 -25.38
CA ASP A 28 15.36 -20.48 -26.75
C ASP A 28 16.19 -21.77 -26.93
N GLY A 29 16.68 -22.33 -25.80
CA GLY A 29 17.57 -23.48 -25.80
C GLY A 29 19.04 -23.12 -26.06
N SER A 30 19.35 -21.86 -26.32
CA SER A 30 20.75 -21.40 -26.43
C SER A 30 21.29 -21.08 -25.02
N LYS A 31 22.63 -21.14 -24.86
CA LYS A 31 23.30 -20.73 -23.64
C LYS A 31 23.65 -19.23 -23.64
N ARG A 32 23.00 -18.45 -24.46
CA ARG A 32 23.26 -17.02 -24.57
C ARG A 32 22.59 -16.27 -23.44
N GLU A 33 23.28 -15.28 -22.93
CA GLU A 33 22.77 -14.34 -21.91
C GLU A 33 22.61 -12.96 -22.53
N VAL A 34 21.60 -12.23 -22.09
CA VAL A 34 21.39 -10.84 -22.46
C VAL A 34 21.39 -9.97 -21.20
N ALA A 35 21.94 -8.78 -21.32
CA ALA A 35 21.80 -7.77 -20.26
C ALA A 35 20.44 -7.09 -20.42
N VAL A 36 19.66 -7.08 -19.34
CA VAL A 36 18.31 -6.51 -19.32
C VAL A 36 18.24 -5.42 -18.29
N VAL A 37 17.71 -4.26 -18.69
CA VAL A 37 17.30 -3.21 -17.76
C VAL A 37 15.83 -3.43 -17.44
N VAL A 38 15.54 -3.65 -16.16
CA VAL A 38 14.18 -3.95 -15.72
C VAL A 38 13.39 -2.66 -15.57
N ARG A 39 12.21 -2.60 -16.16
CA ARG A 39 11.23 -1.54 -15.97
C ARG A 39 10.02 -2.15 -15.28
N VAL A 40 9.77 -1.75 -14.04
CA VAL A 40 8.64 -2.22 -13.26
C VAL A 40 7.50 -1.23 -13.39
N ARG A 41 6.33 -1.73 -13.80
CA ARG A 41 5.12 -0.88 -13.85
C ARG A 41 4.63 -0.62 -12.43
N PRO A 42 4.29 0.63 -12.08
CA PRO A 42 3.66 0.91 -10.79
C PRO A 42 2.36 0.12 -10.65
N HIS A 43 2.15 -0.47 -9.48
CA HIS A 43 0.88 -1.10 -9.14
C HIS A 43 -0.06 -0.04 -8.57
N ALA A 44 -1.36 -0.11 -8.90
CA ALA A 44 -2.35 0.85 -8.41
C ALA A 44 -2.53 0.84 -6.88
N PHE A 45 -2.29 -0.31 -6.24
CA PHE A 45 -2.46 -0.51 -4.81
C PHE A 45 -1.14 -0.56 -4.04
N PHE A 46 -0.15 -1.31 -4.57
CA PHE A 46 1.15 -1.49 -3.91
C PHE A 46 2.17 -0.48 -4.42
N GLU A 47 2.75 0.30 -3.51
CA GLU A 47 3.87 1.18 -3.81
C GLU A 47 5.14 0.59 -3.18
N ARG A 48 6.14 0.32 -3.99
CA ARG A 48 7.42 -0.21 -3.53
C ARG A 48 8.40 0.93 -3.22
N LYS A 49 9.03 0.87 -2.03
CA LYS A 49 10.13 1.75 -1.65
C LYS A 49 11.27 0.89 -1.11
N GLY A 50 12.32 0.68 -1.92
CA GLY A 50 13.34 -0.31 -1.58
C GLY A 50 12.73 -1.71 -1.52
N ASP A 51 12.88 -2.38 -0.41
CA ASP A 51 12.27 -3.69 -0.15
C ASP A 51 10.95 -3.59 0.61
N ASP A 52 10.55 -2.38 0.99
CA ASP A 52 9.29 -2.14 1.69
C ASP A 52 8.16 -1.87 0.72
N ILE A 53 6.95 -2.24 1.13
CA ILE A 53 5.71 -1.99 0.40
C ILE A 53 4.84 -1.03 1.21
N HIS A 54 4.23 -0.08 0.54
CA HIS A 54 3.30 0.87 1.13
C HIS A 54 1.93 0.74 0.46
N THR A 55 0.88 0.71 1.27
CA THR A 55 -0.51 0.70 0.81
C THR A 55 -1.36 1.64 1.63
N VAL A 56 -2.51 2.01 1.07
CA VAL A 56 -3.56 2.74 1.79
C VAL A 56 -4.73 1.79 1.98
N VAL A 57 -5.18 1.65 3.21
CA VAL A 57 -6.28 0.77 3.57
C VAL A 57 -7.48 1.61 4.03
N PRO A 58 -8.56 1.65 3.24
CA PRO A 58 -9.76 2.33 3.65
C PRO A 58 -10.48 1.54 4.75
N VAL A 59 -10.93 2.23 5.77
CA VAL A 59 -11.73 1.67 6.87
C VAL A 59 -12.94 2.55 7.13
N THR A 60 -13.94 1.98 7.76
CA THR A 60 -15.11 2.75 8.21
C THR A 60 -14.80 3.49 9.52
N PHE A 61 -15.60 4.52 9.82
CA PHE A 61 -15.52 5.20 11.12
C PHE A 61 -15.67 4.21 12.28
N SER A 62 -16.63 3.29 12.19
CA SER A 62 -16.89 2.30 13.23
C SER A 62 -15.69 1.39 13.46
N GLU A 63 -15.04 0.94 12.40
CA GLU A 63 -13.83 0.11 12.48
C GLU A 63 -12.68 0.86 13.15
N ALA A 64 -12.48 2.12 12.80
CA ALA A 64 -11.43 2.94 13.39
C ALA A 64 -11.71 3.28 14.87
N TYR A 65 -12.95 3.57 15.20
CA TYR A 65 -13.34 3.98 16.54
C TYR A 65 -13.40 2.79 17.52
N LEU A 66 -14.03 1.71 17.10
CA LEU A 66 -14.23 0.52 17.95
C LEU A 66 -13.04 -0.45 17.90
N GLY A 67 -12.21 -0.34 16.90
CA GLY A 67 -11.25 -1.37 16.57
C GLY A 67 -11.91 -2.49 15.75
N ALA A 68 -11.11 -3.18 14.95
CA ALA A 68 -11.56 -4.27 14.10
C ALA A 68 -10.40 -5.15 13.69
N GLU A 69 -10.70 -6.36 13.26
CA GLU A 69 -9.79 -7.17 12.46
C GLU A 69 -10.16 -7.04 10.99
N VAL A 70 -9.23 -6.66 10.16
CA VAL A 70 -9.43 -6.49 8.72
C VAL A 70 -8.45 -7.34 7.94
N GLU A 71 -8.90 -7.84 6.80
CA GLU A 71 -8.02 -8.55 5.88
C GLU A 71 -7.33 -7.54 4.98
N ILE A 72 -6.00 -7.61 4.94
CA ILE A 72 -5.16 -6.74 4.14
C ILE A 72 -4.41 -7.59 3.12
N GLY A 73 -4.54 -7.25 1.84
CA GLY A 73 -3.76 -7.86 0.78
C GLY A 73 -2.30 -7.44 0.86
N THR A 74 -1.40 -8.41 0.86
CA THR A 74 0.05 -8.19 0.72
C THR A 74 0.56 -8.87 -0.54
N ILE A 75 1.79 -8.55 -0.93
CA ILE A 75 2.41 -9.24 -2.07
C ILE A 75 2.63 -10.74 -1.82
N HIS A 76 2.48 -11.20 -0.57
CA HIS A 76 2.56 -12.62 -0.18
C HIS A 76 1.19 -13.23 0.12
N GLY A 77 0.10 -12.54 -0.21
CA GLY A 77 -1.26 -12.98 0.05
C GLY A 77 -1.92 -12.19 1.18
N PRO A 78 -3.18 -12.51 1.49
CA PRO A 78 -3.94 -11.79 2.51
C PRO A 78 -3.42 -12.08 3.92
N VAL A 79 -3.45 -11.05 4.76
CA VAL A 79 -3.10 -11.12 6.19
C VAL A 79 -4.21 -10.45 6.98
N ARG A 80 -4.60 -11.04 8.10
CA ARG A 80 -5.50 -10.39 9.04
C ARG A 80 -4.70 -9.47 9.94
N ALA A 81 -5.10 -8.21 9.96
CA ALA A 81 -4.47 -7.18 10.78
C ALA A 81 -5.47 -6.58 11.75
N LYS A 82 -5.01 -6.26 12.94
CA LYS A 82 -5.83 -5.62 13.97
C LYS A 82 -5.72 -4.10 13.83
N ILE A 83 -6.87 -3.46 13.67
CA ILE A 83 -7.00 -2.00 13.76
C ILE A 83 -7.35 -1.68 15.22
N PRO A 84 -6.46 -1.00 15.97
CA PRO A 84 -6.75 -0.66 17.35
C PRO A 84 -7.93 0.31 17.47
N SER A 85 -8.65 0.22 18.58
CA SER A 85 -9.69 1.20 18.92
C SER A 85 -9.11 2.61 19.00
N GLY A 86 -9.79 3.60 18.41
CA GLY A 86 -9.32 4.98 18.38
C GLY A 86 -8.27 5.28 17.31
N THR A 87 -8.13 4.42 16.32
CA THR A 87 -7.21 4.63 15.20
C THR A 87 -7.59 5.89 14.42
N GLN A 88 -6.60 6.73 14.18
CA GLN A 88 -6.77 7.98 13.45
C GLN A 88 -6.54 7.79 11.95
N SER A 89 -7.27 8.56 11.12
CA SER A 89 -7.00 8.61 9.68
C SER A 89 -5.59 9.12 9.44
N GLY A 90 -4.85 8.48 8.54
CA GLY A 90 -3.45 8.79 8.27
C GLY A 90 -2.45 8.04 9.16
N GLN A 91 -2.91 7.28 10.14
CA GLN A 91 -2.04 6.47 10.99
C GLN A 91 -1.48 5.29 10.19
N ARG A 92 -0.17 5.03 10.37
CA ARG A 92 0.56 3.98 9.65
C ARG A 92 0.90 2.83 10.58
N PHE A 93 0.72 1.61 10.08
CA PHE A 93 1.04 0.36 10.76
C PHE A 93 2.01 -0.46 9.92
N ARG A 94 2.72 -1.38 10.56
CA ARG A 94 3.71 -2.22 9.91
C ARG A 94 3.34 -3.70 10.03
N LEU A 95 3.45 -4.41 8.91
CA LEU A 95 3.41 -5.87 8.85
C LEU A 95 4.83 -6.37 8.57
N ARG A 96 5.48 -6.91 9.58
CA ARG A 96 6.88 -7.34 9.49
C ARG A 96 7.05 -8.49 8.49
N GLY A 97 8.08 -8.38 7.67
CA GLY A 97 8.47 -9.42 6.74
C GLY A 97 7.52 -9.63 5.56
N LYS A 98 6.57 -8.70 5.34
CA LYS A 98 5.58 -8.78 4.25
C LYS A 98 5.95 -7.90 3.04
N GLY A 99 7.13 -7.34 3.03
CA GLY A 99 7.71 -6.64 1.90
C GLY A 99 8.40 -7.57 0.91
N VAL A 100 9.24 -6.98 0.07
CA VAL A 100 9.99 -7.68 -0.98
C VAL A 100 11.16 -8.43 -0.36
N ARG A 101 11.40 -9.65 -0.85
CA ARG A 101 12.61 -10.39 -0.48
C ARG A 101 13.81 -9.81 -1.20
N ASN A 102 14.82 -9.40 -0.46
CA ASN A 102 16.09 -8.96 -1.01
C ASN A 102 16.84 -10.15 -1.62
N VAL A 103 17.18 -10.07 -2.89
CA VAL A 103 17.83 -11.18 -3.59
C VAL A 103 19.27 -11.44 -3.14
N ARG A 104 19.94 -10.45 -2.54
CA ARG A 104 21.30 -10.57 -2.06
C ARG A 104 21.35 -11.17 -0.65
N THR A 105 20.48 -10.71 0.25
CA THR A 105 20.50 -11.09 1.65
C THR A 105 19.49 -12.16 2.01
N GLY A 106 18.45 -12.35 1.18
CA GLY A 106 17.32 -13.21 1.47
C GLY A 106 16.36 -12.67 2.53
N VAL A 107 16.62 -11.48 3.05
CA VAL A 107 15.77 -10.83 4.06
C VAL A 107 14.62 -10.12 3.38
N HIS A 108 13.40 -10.28 3.94
CA HIS A 108 12.23 -9.56 3.48
C HIS A 108 12.18 -8.17 4.11
N GLY A 109 11.78 -7.17 3.31
CA GLY A 109 11.34 -5.88 3.82
C GLY A 109 9.98 -5.99 4.51
N ASP A 110 9.40 -4.87 4.85
CA ASP A 110 8.15 -4.78 5.59
C ASP A 110 7.03 -4.21 4.71
N HIS A 111 5.80 -4.48 5.10
CA HIS A 111 4.63 -3.87 4.49
C HIS A 111 4.06 -2.84 5.45
N TYR A 112 3.99 -1.59 5.01
CA TYR A 112 3.36 -0.50 5.75
C TYR A 112 2.00 -0.19 5.15
N TYR A 113 0.98 -0.10 5.97
CA TYR A 113 -0.33 0.35 5.53
C TYR A 113 -0.77 1.59 6.31
N THR A 114 -1.28 2.56 5.56
CA THR A 114 -1.82 3.80 6.12
C THR A 114 -3.33 3.70 6.11
N VAL A 115 -3.95 3.92 7.26
CA VAL A 115 -5.40 3.86 7.40
C VAL A 115 -6.01 5.15 6.86
N GLN A 116 -7.05 5.00 6.06
CA GLN A 116 -7.88 6.10 5.58
C GLN A 116 -9.31 5.89 6.05
N VAL A 117 -9.80 6.75 6.93
CA VAL A 117 -11.19 6.69 7.38
C VAL A 117 -12.09 7.25 6.29
N THR A 118 -13.07 6.45 5.88
CA THR A 118 -13.97 6.79 4.80
C THR A 118 -15.30 7.33 5.32
N VAL A 119 -15.90 8.19 4.52
CA VAL A 119 -17.26 8.70 4.73
C VAL A 119 -18.17 8.08 3.68
N PRO A 120 -19.33 7.53 4.05
CA PRO A 120 -20.30 7.01 3.08
C PRO A 120 -20.71 8.08 2.07
N ARG A 121 -20.76 7.71 0.80
CA ARG A 121 -21.09 8.66 -0.28
C ARG A 121 -22.59 8.92 -0.37
N VAL A 122 -23.42 7.95 0.00
CA VAL A 122 -24.87 8.06 -0.07
C VAL A 122 -25.39 8.61 1.25
N VAL A 123 -26.13 9.71 1.17
CA VAL A 123 -26.74 10.34 2.34
C VAL A 123 -28.21 9.86 2.42
N SER A 124 -28.62 9.38 3.58
CA SER A 124 -29.96 8.91 3.86
C SER A 124 -30.50 9.57 5.14
N PRO A 125 -31.83 9.57 5.38
CA PRO A 125 -32.36 10.06 6.65
C PRO A 125 -31.80 9.31 7.87
N ALA A 126 -31.66 7.99 7.78
CA ALA A 126 -31.08 7.18 8.84
C ALA A 126 -29.60 7.50 9.04
N GLY A 127 -28.86 7.70 7.93
CA GLY A 127 -27.46 8.11 7.97
C GLY A 127 -27.26 9.49 8.59
N ARG A 128 -28.14 10.43 8.33
CA ARG A 128 -28.12 11.76 8.96
C ARG A 128 -28.28 11.67 10.46
N GLU A 129 -29.22 10.85 10.94
CA GLU A 129 -29.43 10.63 12.37
C GLU A 129 -28.22 10.00 13.02
N ALA A 130 -27.64 8.96 12.41
CA ALA A 130 -26.41 8.34 12.88
C ALA A 130 -25.25 9.33 12.94
N ALA A 131 -25.08 10.17 11.93
CA ALA A 131 -24.03 11.19 11.89
C ALA A 131 -24.21 12.25 12.98
N ARG A 132 -25.45 12.65 13.30
CA ARG A 132 -25.73 13.55 14.42
C ARG A 132 -25.30 12.95 15.75
N ARG A 133 -25.53 11.65 15.97
CA ARG A 133 -25.06 10.94 17.16
C ARG A 133 -23.54 10.85 17.23
N VAL A 134 -22.89 10.61 16.09
CA VAL A 134 -21.42 10.63 16.03
C VAL A 134 -20.88 12.00 16.43
N SER A 135 -21.54 13.10 16.02
CA SER A 135 -21.10 14.45 16.40
C SER A 135 -21.04 14.68 17.89
N GLU A 136 -21.86 13.97 18.69
CA GLU A 136 -21.84 14.05 20.15
C GLU A 136 -20.52 13.56 20.75
N LEU A 137 -19.79 12.68 20.06
CA LEU A 137 -18.48 12.19 20.49
C LEU A 137 -17.41 13.29 20.50
N TYR A 138 -17.62 14.37 19.77
CA TYR A 138 -16.69 15.48 19.68
C TYR A 138 -16.94 16.57 20.71
N VAL A 139 -18.05 16.48 21.42
CA VAL A 139 -18.35 17.40 22.53
C VAL A 139 -17.33 17.18 23.65
N GLY A 140 -16.59 18.20 24.01
CA GLY A 140 -15.53 18.11 25.03
C GLY A 140 -14.22 17.51 24.54
N ALA A 141 -14.13 17.04 23.31
CA ALA A 141 -12.90 16.49 22.72
C ALA A 141 -11.96 17.56 22.16
N GLY A 142 -12.36 18.84 22.20
CA GLY A 142 -11.63 19.95 21.61
C GLY A 142 -11.97 20.19 20.13
N ASP A 143 -11.54 21.34 19.64
CA ASP A 143 -11.75 21.69 18.23
C ASP A 143 -10.69 20.98 17.36
N PRO A 144 -11.09 20.10 16.43
CA PRO A 144 -10.15 19.40 15.57
C PRO A 144 -9.36 20.32 14.64
N ARG A 145 -9.80 21.57 14.48
CA ARG A 145 -9.13 22.57 13.63
C ARG A 145 -8.39 23.65 14.43
N ALA A 146 -8.25 23.48 15.74
CA ALA A 146 -7.63 24.48 16.61
C ALA A 146 -6.20 24.84 16.20
N GLY A 147 -5.46 23.88 15.62
CA GLY A 147 -4.08 24.10 15.16
C GLY A 147 -3.92 24.65 13.74
N LEU A 148 -5.02 24.91 13.05
CA LEU A 148 -4.94 25.44 11.69
C LEU A 148 -4.66 26.93 11.68
N PRO A 149 -3.76 27.45 10.80
CA PRO A 149 -3.59 28.88 10.63
C PRO A 149 -4.86 29.48 10.04
N ARG A 150 -5.22 30.67 10.53
CA ARG A 150 -6.42 31.40 10.05
C ARG A 150 -6.16 32.25 8.82
N ALA A 151 -4.90 32.54 8.53
CA ALA A 151 -4.46 33.30 7.37
C ALA A 151 -3.05 32.88 6.98
N LEU A 152 -2.67 33.19 5.76
CA LEU A 152 -1.28 33.10 5.33
C LEU A 152 -0.56 34.38 5.81
N ASP A 153 0.53 34.22 6.53
CA ASP A 153 1.42 35.33 6.94
C ASP A 153 2.33 35.76 5.79
#